data_449de838d7f269c1ad739f3ee0620be5
#
_entry.id   449de838d7f269c1ad739f3ee0620be5
#
_cell.length_a   1.000
_cell.length_b   1.000
_cell.length_c   1.000
_cell.angle_alpha   90.00
_cell.angle_beta   90.00
_cell.angle_gamma   90.00
#
_symmetry.space_group_name_H-M   'P 1'
#
loop_
_entity.id
_entity.type
_entity.pdbx_description
1 polymer ?
#
loop_
_entity_poly.entity_id
_entity_poly.type
_entity_poly.pdbx_seq_one_letter_code
_entity_poly.pdbx_strand_id
1 'polypeptide(L)'
;MQVAQSPWSCNELSSDCAAWPQKGRHGYDNGDWIRLHRHQWIPTDGQVVDAWKKLFEGIGYANNFLTDTENIDFEALQVPMSKAQAQAEMRVYRAYCYWYVMDMFGTAPICEKIGEINPSSKSRAELFAWIEKELNESIPSLSESKTETYGRVSKWGAYALLARLYLNAEIYTGQARWDDCIAACDELAKGGFALDKKWNDTFRADNDKRSTEIIWSIVYDEVYAKGMGCCLLYTSDA
;
A
#
# COMPACT_ATOMS: atom_id res chain seq x y z
N MET A 1 0.03 0.60 10.62
CA MET A 1 0.86 -0.59 10.34
C MET A 1 2.12 -0.45 11.17
N GLN A 2 2.46 -1.40 12.04
CA GLN A 2 3.70 -1.31 12.83
C GLN A 2 4.90 -1.52 11.90
N VAL A 3 5.87 -0.62 11.92
CA VAL A 3 7.03 -0.65 11.02
C VAL A 3 7.87 -1.92 11.19
N ALA A 4 8.01 -2.40 12.44
CA ALA A 4 8.84 -3.56 12.75
C ALA A 4 8.27 -4.92 12.27
N GLN A 5 6.97 -5.00 11.99
CA GLN A 5 6.30 -6.25 11.56
C GLN A 5 5.33 -5.93 10.43
N SER A 6 5.85 -5.63 9.26
CA SER A 6 5.07 -5.13 8.14
C SER A 6 5.73 -5.46 6.79
N PRO A 7 5.03 -5.29 5.68
CA PRO A 7 5.63 -5.38 4.35
C PRO A 7 6.88 -4.51 4.19
N TRP A 8 6.91 -3.34 4.85
CA TRP A 8 8.07 -2.45 4.82
C TRP A 8 9.31 -3.13 5.41
N SER A 9 9.23 -3.71 6.61
CA SER A 9 10.40 -4.38 7.23
C SER A 9 10.88 -5.59 6.41
N CYS A 10 9.97 -6.33 5.80
CA CYS A 10 10.35 -7.42 4.91
C CYS A 10 11.15 -6.90 3.71
N ASN A 11 10.70 -5.82 3.08
CA ASN A 11 11.38 -5.24 1.93
C ASN A 11 12.74 -4.63 2.30
N GLU A 12 12.80 -3.81 3.36
CA GLU A 12 14.05 -3.15 3.78
C GLU A 12 15.13 -4.13 4.21
N LEU A 13 14.74 -5.18 4.95
CA LEU A 13 15.71 -6.15 5.48
C LEU A 13 16.12 -7.23 4.47
N SER A 14 15.32 -7.45 3.43
CA SER A 14 15.70 -8.30 2.30
C SER A 14 16.44 -7.55 1.19
N SER A 15 16.55 -6.23 1.32
CA SER A 15 17.38 -5.39 0.45
C SER A 15 18.77 -5.20 1.04
N ASP A 16 19.68 -4.57 0.29
CA ASP A 16 21.01 -4.19 0.79
C ASP A 16 20.99 -2.89 1.60
N CYS A 17 19.81 -2.27 1.79
CA CYS A 17 19.68 -0.97 2.43
C CYS A 17 19.75 -1.04 3.96
N ALA A 18 19.31 -2.18 4.56
CA ALA A 18 19.23 -2.32 6.01
C ALA A 18 19.58 -3.74 6.48
N ALA A 19 20.10 -3.83 7.70
CA ALA A 19 20.31 -5.09 8.39
C ALA A 19 19.94 -4.94 9.86
N TRP A 20 19.40 -5.99 10.47
CA TRP A 20 19.09 -6.06 11.89
C TRP A 20 19.97 -7.11 12.57
N PRO A 21 21.20 -6.75 12.96
CA PRO A 21 22.11 -7.69 13.61
C PRO A 21 21.72 -7.92 15.07
N GLN A 22 21.99 -9.14 15.56
CA GLN A 22 21.89 -9.41 16.98
C GLN A 22 22.92 -8.59 17.77
N LYS A 23 22.46 -7.91 18.83
CA LYS A 23 23.31 -7.18 19.79
C LYS A 23 23.09 -7.74 21.20
N GLY A 24 24.01 -8.58 21.66
CA GLY A 24 23.85 -9.28 22.93
C GLY A 24 22.62 -10.19 22.93
N ARG A 25 21.66 -9.94 23.84
CA ARG A 25 20.37 -10.66 23.91
C ARG A 25 19.25 -10.06 23.05
N HIS A 26 19.50 -8.92 22.39
CA HIS A 26 18.51 -8.20 21.59
C HIS A 26 18.68 -8.47 20.10
N GLY A 27 17.59 -8.45 19.36
CA GLY A 27 17.58 -8.58 17.91
C GLY A 27 17.85 -9.99 17.38
N TYR A 28 17.87 -11.02 18.26
CA TYR A 28 17.94 -12.40 17.79
C TYR A 28 16.58 -12.88 17.25
N ASP A 29 15.53 -12.70 18.04
CA ASP A 29 14.12 -13.01 17.70
C ASP A 29 13.97 -14.30 16.89
N ASN A 30 14.50 -15.40 17.43
CA ASN A 30 14.54 -16.71 16.78
C ASN A 30 15.26 -16.73 15.40
N GLY A 31 16.07 -15.72 15.11
CA GLY A 31 16.80 -15.58 13.84
C GLY A 31 15.96 -15.02 12.68
N ASP A 32 14.74 -14.56 12.93
CA ASP A 32 13.81 -14.08 11.90
C ASP A 32 14.43 -12.93 11.07
N TRP A 33 15.00 -11.93 11.75
CA TRP A 33 15.62 -10.77 11.10
C TRP A 33 16.80 -11.12 10.20
N ILE A 34 17.67 -12.00 10.67
CA ILE A 34 18.84 -12.40 9.90
C ILE A 34 18.47 -13.31 8.72
N ARG A 35 17.38 -14.10 8.85
CA ARG A 35 16.86 -14.90 7.73
C ARG A 35 16.29 -14.01 6.63
N LEU A 36 15.59 -12.90 6.96
CA LEU A 36 15.16 -11.91 5.97
C LEU A 36 16.37 -11.36 5.20
N HIS A 37 17.38 -10.87 5.90
CA HIS A 37 18.59 -10.32 5.28
C HIS A 37 19.34 -11.34 4.41
N ARG A 38 19.34 -12.62 4.78
CA ARG A 38 19.99 -13.70 4.03
C ARG A 38 19.11 -14.35 2.97
N HIS A 39 17.90 -13.85 2.73
CA HIS A 39 16.91 -14.45 1.83
C HIS A 39 16.61 -15.93 2.17
N GLN A 40 16.57 -16.26 3.45
CA GLN A 40 16.35 -17.61 3.99
C GLN A 40 15.09 -17.67 4.87
N TRP A 41 14.15 -16.74 4.67
CA TRP A 41 12.89 -16.72 5.43
C TRP A 41 12.09 -18.00 5.25
N ILE A 42 11.32 -18.30 6.27
CA ILE A 42 10.39 -19.43 6.27
C ILE A 42 8.96 -18.91 6.52
N PRO A 43 7.92 -19.68 6.13
CA PRO A 43 6.52 -19.22 6.27
C PRO A 43 6.10 -18.91 7.71
N THR A 44 6.83 -19.40 8.70
CA THR A 44 6.53 -19.18 10.12
C THR A 44 7.29 -18.02 10.76
N ASP A 45 8.15 -17.33 10.01
CA ASP A 45 8.84 -16.13 10.52
C ASP A 45 7.83 -15.05 10.85
N GLY A 46 7.97 -14.43 12.03
CA GLY A 46 7.00 -13.49 12.56
C GLY A 46 6.69 -12.34 11.60
N GLN A 47 7.71 -11.78 10.95
CA GLN A 47 7.56 -10.67 9.98
C GLN A 47 6.76 -11.08 8.75
N VAL A 48 6.97 -12.30 8.25
CA VAL A 48 6.26 -12.84 7.08
C VAL A 48 4.79 -13.09 7.43
N VAL A 49 4.54 -13.73 8.58
CA VAL A 49 3.18 -13.99 9.09
C VAL A 49 2.42 -12.70 9.35
N ASP A 50 3.06 -11.73 9.98
CA ASP A 50 2.41 -10.46 10.31
C ASP A 50 2.17 -9.60 9.08
N ALA A 51 3.07 -9.60 8.09
CA ALA A 51 2.84 -8.95 6.81
C ALA A 51 1.58 -9.51 6.11
N TRP A 52 1.44 -10.83 6.03
CA TRP A 52 0.23 -11.48 5.51
C TRP A 52 -1.02 -11.07 6.25
N LYS A 53 -1.01 -11.21 7.58
CA LYS A 53 -2.17 -10.87 8.43
C LYS A 53 -2.59 -9.42 8.26
N LYS A 54 -1.64 -8.47 8.26
CA LYS A 54 -1.93 -7.03 8.16
C LYS A 54 -2.48 -6.64 6.80
N LEU A 55 -2.00 -7.26 5.73
CA LEU A 55 -2.54 -7.03 4.39
C LEU A 55 -3.98 -7.55 4.27
N PHE A 56 -4.26 -8.76 4.76
CA PHE A 56 -5.62 -9.30 4.75
C PHE A 56 -6.57 -8.61 5.75
N GLU A 57 -6.06 -8.07 6.85
CA GLU A 57 -6.82 -7.18 7.73
C GLU A 57 -7.26 -5.91 6.97
N GLY A 58 -6.35 -5.28 6.21
CA GLY A 58 -6.66 -4.14 5.35
C GLY A 58 -7.70 -4.46 4.27
N ILE A 59 -7.57 -5.63 3.62
CA ILE A 59 -8.56 -6.13 2.66
C ILE A 59 -9.93 -6.31 3.33
N GLY A 60 -9.94 -6.88 4.53
CA GLY A 60 -11.16 -7.05 5.33
C GLY A 60 -11.84 -5.73 5.64
N TYR A 61 -11.10 -4.69 6.06
CA TYR A 61 -11.67 -3.36 6.28
C TYR A 61 -12.28 -2.75 5.01
N ALA A 62 -11.61 -2.91 3.87
CA ALA A 62 -12.14 -2.44 2.60
C ALA A 62 -13.44 -3.15 2.22
N ASN A 63 -13.48 -4.49 2.37
CA ASN A 63 -14.69 -5.28 2.10
C ASN A 63 -15.83 -4.93 3.04
N ASN A 64 -15.56 -4.72 4.34
CA ASN A 64 -16.56 -4.27 5.30
C ASN A 64 -17.16 -2.93 4.87
N PHE A 65 -16.31 -1.95 4.56
CA PHE A 65 -16.78 -0.63 4.12
C PHE A 65 -17.64 -0.72 2.85
N LEU A 66 -17.20 -1.48 1.85
CA LEU A 66 -17.93 -1.63 0.59
C LEU A 66 -19.30 -2.29 0.82
N THR A 67 -19.37 -3.31 1.68
CA THR A 67 -20.61 -3.99 2.03
C THR A 67 -21.54 -3.06 2.85
N ASP A 68 -21.01 -2.42 3.88
CA ASP A 68 -21.80 -1.56 4.77
C ASP A 68 -22.40 -0.36 4.02
N THR A 69 -21.64 0.20 3.05
CA THR A 69 -22.09 1.35 2.26
C THR A 69 -22.99 0.99 1.10
N GLU A 70 -23.20 -0.29 0.79
CA GLU A 70 -24.02 -0.72 -0.36
C GLU A 70 -25.42 -0.14 -0.35
N ASN A 71 -26.06 -0.11 0.84
CA ASN A 71 -27.44 0.37 1.02
C ASN A 71 -27.54 1.72 1.73
N ILE A 72 -26.42 2.42 1.97
CA ILE A 72 -26.42 3.74 2.61
C ILE A 72 -26.69 4.83 1.58
N ASP A 73 -27.61 5.73 1.90
CA ASP A 73 -27.87 6.95 1.15
C ASP A 73 -26.99 8.08 1.68
N PHE A 74 -25.93 8.40 0.94
CA PHE A 74 -24.96 9.44 1.30
C PHE A 74 -25.54 10.83 1.22
N GLU A 75 -26.52 11.07 0.33
CA GLU A 75 -27.18 12.37 0.19
C GLU A 75 -28.10 12.64 1.38
N ALA A 76 -28.91 11.66 1.78
CA ALA A 76 -29.77 11.76 2.94
C ALA A 76 -28.98 11.99 4.25
N LEU A 77 -27.78 11.44 4.34
CA LEU A 77 -26.87 11.62 5.50
C LEU A 77 -25.97 12.85 5.38
N GLN A 78 -26.09 13.63 4.30
CA GLN A 78 -25.26 14.81 4.03
C GLN A 78 -23.74 14.51 4.09
N VAL A 79 -23.34 13.34 3.62
CA VAL A 79 -21.92 12.98 3.54
C VAL A 79 -21.21 13.91 2.55
N PRO A 80 -20.05 14.52 2.88
CA PRO A 80 -19.42 15.56 2.05
C PRO A 80 -18.70 15.00 0.80
N MET A 81 -19.02 13.79 0.38
CA MET A 81 -18.53 13.14 -0.84
C MET A 81 -19.58 12.21 -1.44
N SER A 82 -19.45 11.91 -2.72
CA SER A 82 -20.33 10.94 -3.36
C SER A 82 -20.01 9.50 -2.88
N LYS A 83 -21.05 8.66 -2.83
CA LYS A 83 -20.88 7.22 -2.54
C LYS A 83 -19.93 6.55 -3.53
N ALA A 84 -20.03 6.90 -4.81
CA ALA A 84 -19.15 6.37 -5.85
C ALA A 84 -17.67 6.69 -5.57
N GLN A 85 -17.37 7.93 -5.15
CA GLN A 85 -16.02 8.31 -4.77
C GLN A 85 -15.54 7.54 -3.54
N ALA A 86 -16.35 7.44 -2.49
CA ALA A 86 -15.97 6.72 -1.26
C ALA A 86 -15.68 5.24 -1.54
N GLN A 87 -16.53 4.60 -2.34
CA GLN A 87 -16.33 3.20 -2.73
C GLN A 87 -15.10 3.03 -3.64
N ALA A 88 -14.86 3.94 -4.58
CA ALA A 88 -13.68 3.92 -5.44
C ALA A 88 -12.37 4.02 -4.64
N GLU A 89 -12.32 4.90 -3.64
CA GLU A 89 -11.15 5.04 -2.75
C GLU A 89 -10.86 3.73 -2.00
N MET A 90 -11.89 3.05 -1.49
CA MET A 90 -11.72 1.78 -0.78
C MET A 90 -11.38 0.62 -1.71
N ARG A 91 -11.88 0.61 -2.95
CA ARG A 91 -11.45 -0.36 -3.97
C ARG A 91 -9.97 -0.18 -4.32
N VAL A 92 -9.49 1.04 -4.49
CA VAL A 92 -8.05 1.30 -4.74
C VAL A 92 -7.21 0.92 -3.54
N TYR A 93 -7.63 1.22 -2.31
CA TYR A 93 -6.94 0.77 -1.11
C TYR A 93 -6.86 -0.76 -1.02
N ARG A 94 -7.94 -1.47 -1.35
CA ARG A 94 -7.97 -2.94 -1.44
C ARG A 94 -7.01 -3.45 -2.51
N ALA A 95 -7.00 -2.83 -3.69
CA ALA A 95 -6.08 -3.15 -4.77
C ALA A 95 -4.61 -2.92 -4.36
N TYR A 96 -4.32 -1.87 -3.61
CA TYR A 96 -3.00 -1.61 -3.02
C TYR A 96 -2.56 -2.72 -2.05
N CYS A 97 -3.45 -3.19 -1.18
CA CYS A 97 -3.15 -4.32 -0.31
C CYS A 97 -2.88 -5.60 -1.12
N TYR A 98 -3.68 -5.87 -2.15
CA TYR A 98 -3.47 -7.02 -3.04
C TYR A 98 -2.21 -6.90 -3.90
N TRP A 99 -1.80 -5.69 -4.29
CA TRP A 99 -0.52 -5.49 -4.95
C TRP A 99 0.64 -5.95 -4.07
N TYR A 100 0.66 -5.59 -2.78
CA TYR A 100 1.65 -6.11 -1.84
C TYR A 100 1.55 -7.63 -1.65
N VAL A 101 0.34 -8.18 -1.55
CA VAL A 101 0.13 -9.64 -1.44
C VAL A 101 0.71 -10.35 -2.66
N MET A 102 0.41 -9.87 -3.86
CA MET A 102 0.92 -10.41 -5.11
C MET A 102 2.44 -10.31 -5.22
N ASP A 103 3.00 -9.17 -4.84
CA ASP A 103 4.44 -8.91 -4.92
C ASP A 103 5.22 -9.80 -3.96
N MET A 104 4.82 -9.85 -2.69
CA MET A 104 5.53 -10.57 -1.63
C MET A 104 5.30 -12.09 -1.68
N PHE A 105 4.08 -12.54 -1.96
CA PHE A 105 3.67 -13.95 -1.78
C PHE A 105 3.38 -14.67 -3.11
N GLY A 106 3.16 -13.96 -4.18
CA GLY A 106 2.96 -14.50 -5.52
C GLY A 106 1.54 -15.00 -5.77
N THR A 107 1.03 -15.90 -4.94
CA THR A 107 -0.31 -16.48 -5.06
C THR A 107 -1.13 -16.20 -3.80
N ALA A 108 -2.41 -15.89 -3.97
CA ALA A 108 -3.31 -15.64 -2.85
C ALA A 108 -4.78 -15.79 -3.26
N PRO A 109 -5.68 -16.03 -2.31
CA PRO A 109 -7.11 -15.96 -2.59
C PRO A 109 -7.55 -14.51 -2.82
N ILE A 110 -8.48 -14.27 -3.74
CA ILE A 110 -9.18 -12.99 -3.89
C ILE A 110 -10.46 -13.07 -3.07
N CYS A 111 -10.56 -12.25 -2.03
CA CYS A 111 -11.72 -12.13 -1.14
C CYS A 111 -12.40 -10.78 -1.42
N GLU A 112 -13.57 -10.80 -2.03
CA GLU A 112 -14.33 -9.59 -2.37
C GLU A 112 -15.49 -9.34 -1.40
N LYS A 113 -15.90 -10.40 -0.68
CA LYS A 113 -17.05 -10.37 0.24
C LYS A 113 -16.68 -10.83 1.63
N ILE A 114 -17.44 -10.34 2.60
CA ILE A 114 -17.35 -10.79 3.99
C ILE A 114 -17.92 -12.20 4.11
N GLY A 115 -17.26 -13.05 4.90
CA GLY A 115 -17.74 -14.41 5.18
C GLY A 115 -17.48 -15.42 4.06
N GLU A 116 -16.70 -15.07 3.04
CA GLU A 116 -16.27 -16.02 2.03
C GLU A 116 -15.36 -17.08 2.65
N ILE A 117 -15.79 -18.35 2.56
CA ILE A 117 -15.10 -19.46 3.22
C ILE A 117 -14.23 -20.19 2.18
N ASN A 118 -12.93 -20.30 2.47
CA ASN A 118 -11.94 -21.03 1.67
C ASN A 118 -11.94 -20.64 0.18
N PRO A 119 -11.79 -19.36 -0.19
CA PRO A 119 -11.67 -18.97 -1.58
C PRO A 119 -10.44 -19.63 -2.20
N SER A 120 -10.55 -20.00 -3.48
CA SER A 120 -9.43 -20.61 -4.21
C SER A 120 -8.28 -19.63 -4.38
N SER A 121 -7.06 -20.13 -4.22
CA SER A 121 -5.86 -19.32 -4.51
C SER A 121 -5.78 -18.99 -6.00
N LYS A 122 -5.41 -17.76 -6.30
CA LYS A 122 -5.18 -17.21 -7.63
C LYS A 122 -3.71 -17.09 -7.93
N SER A 123 -3.35 -17.30 -9.17
CA SER A 123 -1.98 -17.08 -9.66
C SER A 123 -1.62 -15.59 -9.64
N ARG A 124 -0.34 -15.29 -9.70
CA ARG A 124 0.18 -13.92 -9.78
C ARG A 124 -0.41 -13.15 -10.97
N ALA A 125 -0.56 -13.79 -12.11
CA ALA A 125 -1.16 -13.18 -13.30
C ALA A 125 -2.67 -12.90 -13.13
N GLU A 126 -3.42 -13.77 -12.45
CA GLU A 126 -4.82 -13.52 -12.13
C GLU A 126 -4.99 -12.39 -11.13
N LEU A 127 -4.11 -12.32 -10.11
CA LEU A 127 -4.07 -11.20 -9.17
C LEU A 127 -3.75 -9.88 -9.88
N PHE A 128 -2.76 -9.88 -10.77
CA PHE A 128 -2.41 -8.71 -11.59
C PHE A 128 -3.63 -8.20 -12.38
N ALA A 129 -4.31 -9.08 -13.11
CA ALA A 129 -5.47 -8.71 -13.90
C ALA A 129 -6.63 -8.17 -13.04
N TRP A 130 -6.83 -8.76 -11.85
CA TRP A 130 -7.85 -8.29 -10.93
C TRP A 130 -7.50 -6.90 -10.35
N ILE A 131 -6.23 -6.68 -9.95
CA ILE A 131 -5.76 -5.37 -9.45
C ILE A 131 -5.91 -4.31 -10.54
N GLU A 132 -5.46 -4.61 -11.77
CA GLU A 132 -5.60 -3.71 -12.92
C GLU A 132 -7.05 -3.30 -13.16
N LYS A 133 -7.96 -4.27 -13.13
CA LYS A 133 -9.40 -4.03 -13.27
C LYS A 133 -9.94 -3.12 -12.16
N GLU A 134 -9.65 -3.41 -10.89
CA GLU A 134 -10.08 -2.61 -9.74
C GLU A 134 -9.64 -1.16 -9.86
N LEU A 135 -8.40 -0.92 -10.27
CA LEU A 135 -7.85 0.42 -10.45
C LEU A 135 -8.54 1.16 -11.61
N ASN A 136 -8.62 0.54 -12.78
CA ASN A 136 -9.20 1.17 -13.97
C ASN A 136 -10.69 1.51 -13.80
N GLU A 137 -11.46 0.65 -13.14
CA GLU A 137 -12.86 0.91 -12.84
C GLU A 137 -13.07 2.00 -11.77
N SER A 138 -12.12 2.16 -10.85
CA SER A 138 -12.22 3.13 -9.77
C SER A 138 -11.80 4.55 -10.16
N ILE A 139 -10.77 4.70 -11.00
CA ILE A 139 -10.16 5.97 -11.40
C ILE A 139 -11.17 7.04 -11.83
N PRO A 140 -12.21 6.75 -12.64
CA PRO A 140 -13.17 7.78 -13.08
C PRO A 140 -13.97 8.43 -11.95
N SER A 141 -14.10 7.76 -10.81
CA SER A 141 -14.88 8.25 -9.65
C SER A 141 -14.00 8.91 -8.58
N LEU A 142 -12.68 8.90 -8.73
CA LEU A 142 -11.75 9.47 -7.76
C LEU A 142 -11.58 10.99 -7.93
N SER A 143 -11.40 11.69 -6.82
CA SER A 143 -11.10 13.12 -6.82
C SER A 143 -9.69 13.41 -7.32
N GLU A 144 -9.55 14.51 -8.06
CA GLU A 144 -8.27 15.10 -8.50
C GLU A 144 -7.71 16.10 -7.48
N SER A 145 -8.49 16.49 -6.47
CA SER A 145 -8.12 17.48 -5.48
C SER A 145 -7.12 16.94 -4.47
N LYS A 146 -5.89 17.45 -4.50
CA LYS A 146 -4.82 17.06 -3.56
C LYS A 146 -5.17 17.43 -2.10
N THR A 147 -5.86 18.54 -1.91
CA THR A 147 -6.22 19.03 -0.58
C THR A 147 -7.32 18.18 0.05
N GLU A 148 -8.37 17.86 -0.71
CA GLU A 148 -9.49 17.05 -0.23
C GLU A 148 -9.09 15.60 0.00
N THR A 149 -8.11 15.10 -0.73
CA THR A 149 -7.63 13.71 -0.62
C THR A 149 -6.37 13.56 0.22
N TYR A 150 -5.98 14.58 0.98
CA TYR A 150 -4.84 14.43 1.88
C TYR A 150 -5.05 13.28 2.87
N GLY A 151 -4.10 12.33 2.90
CA GLY A 151 -4.21 11.09 3.68
C GLY A 151 -5.24 10.08 3.16
N ARG A 152 -5.84 10.33 2.00
CA ARG A 152 -6.82 9.46 1.34
C ARG A 152 -6.35 9.10 -0.07
N VAL A 153 -7.08 8.21 -0.74
CA VAL A 153 -6.76 7.84 -2.12
C VAL A 153 -7.24 8.92 -3.07
N SER A 154 -6.33 9.45 -3.89
CA SER A 154 -6.66 10.34 -5.01
C SER A 154 -6.58 9.60 -6.35
N LYS A 155 -7.10 10.23 -7.40
CA LYS A 155 -6.90 9.77 -8.79
C LYS A 155 -5.42 9.59 -9.13
N TRP A 156 -4.58 10.48 -8.64
CA TRP A 156 -3.14 10.45 -8.85
C TRP A 156 -2.46 9.29 -8.14
N GLY A 157 -2.91 8.96 -6.92
CA GLY A 157 -2.45 7.77 -6.19
C GLY A 157 -2.78 6.47 -6.93
N ALA A 158 -3.96 6.40 -7.56
CA ALA A 158 -4.35 5.24 -8.36
C ALA A 158 -3.50 5.11 -9.63
N TYR A 159 -3.20 6.20 -10.35
CA TYR A 159 -2.29 6.17 -11.49
C TYR A 159 -0.85 5.82 -11.10
N ALA A 160 -0.36 6.30 -9.95
CA ALA A 160 0.95 5.92 -9.44
C ALA A 160 1.04 4.41 -9.13
N LEU A 161 -0.04 3.82 -8.62
CA LEU A 161 -0.11 2.38 -8.39
C LEU A 161 -0.19 1.60 -9.71
N LEU A 162 -0.94 2.07 -10.71
CA LEU A 162 -0.95 1.49 -12.06
C LEU A 162 0.43 1.52 -12.71
N ALA A 163 1.13 2.65 -12.63
CA ALA A 163 2.48 2.77 -13.18
C ALA A 163 3.44 1.73 -12.56
N ARG A 164 3.37 1.55 -11.23
CA ARG A 164 4.15 0.51 -10.52
C ARG A 164 3.74 -0.90 -10.93
N LEU A 165 2.45 -1.15 -11.10
CA LEU A 165 1.92 -2.44 -11.53
C LEU A 165 2.45 -2.80 -12.93
N TYR A 166 2.36 -1.87 -13.89
CA TYR A 166 2.80 -2.05 -15.26
C TYR A 166 4.33 -2.13 -15.40
N LEU A 167 5.07 -1.37 -14.61
CA LEU A 167 6.54 -1.42 -14.59
C LEU A 167 7.06 -2.83 -14.27
N ASN A 168 6.37 -3.56 -13.40
CA ASN A 168 6.74 -4.91 -12.97
C ASN A 168 5.91 -6.02 -13.66
N ALA A 169 5.11 -5.68 -14.68
CA ALA A 169 4.20 -6.63 -15.32
C ALA A 169 4.90 -7.87 -15.88
N GLU A 170 6.10 -7.71 -16.43
CA GLU A 170 6.87 -8.84 -16.98
C GLU A 170 7.21 -9.87 -15.88
N ILE A 171 7.58 -9.40 -14.69
CA ILE A 171 7.87 -10.28 -13.53
C ILE A 171 6.59 -10.96 -13.03
N TYR A 172 5.46 -10.27 -13.06
CA TYR A 172 4.19 -10.79 -12.53
C TYR A 172 3.47 -11.74 -13.50
N THR A 173 3.59 -11.48 -14.81
CA THR A 173 2.77 -12.14 -15.84
C THR A 173 3.58 -12.81 -16.94
N GLY A 174 4.88 -12.56 -17.03
CA GLY A 174 5.73 -12.95 -18.14
C GLY A 174 5.60 -12.06 -19.39
N GLN A 175 4.84 -10.95 -19.30
CA GLN A 175 4.61 -10.02 -20.42
C GLN A 175 4.89 -8.59 -19.97
N ALA A 176 5.79 -7.90 -20.68
CA ALA A 176 6.09 -6.49 -20.43
C ALA A 176 4.91 -5.58 -20.84
N ARG A 177 4.67 -4.53 -20.05
CA ARG A 177 3.60 -3.54 -20.26
C ARG A 177 4.18 -2.11 -20.20
N TRP A 178 5.28 -1.87 -20.93
CA TRP A 178 6.01 -0.58 -20.88
C TRP A 178 5.18 0.59 -21.40
N ASP A 179 4.43 0.41 -22.47
CA ASP A 179 3.58 1.46 -23.05
C ASP A 179 2.45 1.86 -22.10
N ASP A 180 1.85 0.89 -21.42
CA ASP A 180 0.83 1.16 -20.39
C ASP A 180 1.43 1.87 -19.17
N CYS A 181 2.66 1.53 -18.80
CA CYS A 181 3.39 2.23 -17.73
C CYS A 181 3.62 3.70 -18.10
N ILE A 182 4.07 3.97 -19.33
CA ILE A 182 4.28 5.33 -19.85
C ILE A 182 2.94 6.08 -19.83
N ALA A 183 1.88 5.50 -20.36
CA ALA A 183 0.56 6.11 -20.38
C ALA A 183 0.05 6.45 -18.96
N ALA A 184 0.25 5.57 -17.99
CA ALA A 184 -0.12 5.84 -16.60
C ALA A 184 0.73 6.97 -15.99
N CYS A 185 2.02 7.07 -16.32
CA CYS A 185 2.88 8.17 -15.91
C CYS A 185 2.47 9.50 -16.56
N ASP A 186 2.07 9.49 -17.84
CA ASP A 186 1.59 10.68 -18.53
C ASP A 186 0.30 11.23 -17.92
N GLU A 187 -0.62 10.34 -17.53
CA GLU A 187 -1.81 10.74 -16.79
C GLU A 187 -1.45 11.32 -15.40
N LEU A 188 -0.54 10.67 -14.68
CA LEU A 188 -0.06 11.14 -13.37
C LEU A 188 0.59 12.53 -13.46
N ALA A 189 1.34 12.81 -14.52
CA ALA A 189 2.01 14.10 -14.74
C ALA A 189 1.02 15.27 -14.81
N LYS A 190 -0.23 15.03 -15.24
CA LYS A 190 -1.30 16.05 -15.26
C LYS A 190 -1.69 16.52 -13.85
N GLY A 191 -1.35 15.76 -12.81
CA GLY A 191 -1.55 16.12 -11.41
C GLY A 191 -0.70 17.29 -10.92
N GLY A 192 0.27 17.77 -11.71
CA GLY A 192 1.09 18.91 -11.36
C GLY A 192 1.99 18.67 -10.13
N PHE A 193 2.51 17.46 -10.00
CA PHE A 193 3.57 17.14 -9.04
C PHE A 193 4.92 17.59 -9.59
N ALA A 194 5.81 17.98 -8.70
CA ALA A 194 7.14 18.42 -9.07
C ALA A 194 8.16 17.99 -8.02
N LEU A 195 9.39 17.71 -8.44
CA LEU A 195 10.47 17.40 -7.52
C LEU A 195 10.73 18.57 -6.57
N ASP A 196 10.94 18.28 -5.32
CA ASP A 196 11.29 19.28 -4.32
C ASP A 196 12.69 19.87 -4.62
N LYS A 197 12.88 21.16 -4.31
CA LYS A 197 14.14 21.85 -4.63
C LYS A 197 15.35 21.24 -3.93
N LYS A 198 15.13 20.63 -2.77
CA LYS A 198 16.16 19.94 -1.99
C LYS A 198 15.66 18.56 -1.65
N TRP A 199 16.46 17.56 -1.86
CA TRP A 199 16.16 16.17 -1.58
C TRP A 199 15.62 15.92 -0.16
N ASN A 200 16.15 16.65 0.85
CA ASN A 200 15.73 16.46 2.24
C ASN A 200 14.40 17.13 2.59
N ASP A 201 13.82 17.96 1.72
CA ASP A 201 12.54 18.64 2.01
C ASP A 201 11.39 17.63 2.13
N THR A 202 11.41 16.55 1.36
CA THR A 202 10.42 15.47 1.42
C THR A 202 10.43 14.70 2.76
N PHE A 203 11.56 14.71 3.48
CA PHE A 203 11.73 13.96 4.74
C PHE A 203 11.63 14.84 6.01
N ARG A 204 11.24 16.09 5.87
CA ARG A 204 11.08 16.99 7.03
C ARG A 204 9.79 16.70 7.78
N ALA A 205 9.77 17.10 9.06
CA ALA A 205 8.58 16.98 9.92
C ALA A 205 7.36 17.77 9.41
N ASP A 206 7.59 18.82 8.59
CA ASP A 206 6.57 19.67 7.97
C ASP A 206 6.40 19.41 6.46
N ASN A 207 6.72 18.20 6.00
CA ASN A 207 6.65 17.81 4.58
C ASN A 207 5.23 17.86 4.02
N ASP A 208 4.23 17.64 4.86
CA ASP A 208 2.80 17.76 4.52
C ASP A 208 2.42 19.14 3.97
N LYS A 209 3.13 20.19 4.42
CA LYS A 209 2.88 21.60 4.05
C LYS A 209 3.79 22.10 2.92
N ARG A 210 4.87 21.42 2.65
CA ARG A 210 5.96 21.93 1.78
C ARG A 210 6.22 21.11 0.55
N SER A 211 6.13 19.77 0.67
CA SER A 211 6.49 18.91 -0.45
C SER A 211 5.47 18.99 -1.57
N THR A 212 5.97 19.19 -2.78
CA THR A 212 5.21 19.13 -4.04
C THR A 212 5.39 17.79 -4.73
N GLU A 213 6.23 16.92 -4.19
CA GLU A 213 6.65 15.63 -4.74
C GLU A 213 5.76 14.47 -4.28
N ILE A 214 5.18 14.58 -3.07
CA ILE A 214 4.39 13.50 -2.47
C ILE A 214 3.05 13.33 -3.20
N ILE A 215 2.85 12.16 -3.80
CA ILE A 215 1.63 11.83 -4.55
C ILE A 215 0.55 11.27 -3.63
N TRP A 216 0.92 10.31 -2.79
CA TRP A 216 0.04 9.65 -1.82
C TRP A 216 0.83 9.27 -0.59
N SER A 217 0.35 9.67 0.57
CA SER A 217 0.98 9.40 1.86
C SER A 217 0.04 8.67 2.81
N ILE A 218 0.62 7.81 3.64
CA ILE A 218 -0.05 7.29 4.84
C ILE A 218 0.27 8.25 5.97
N VAL A 219 -0.75 8.99 6.41
CA VAL A 219 -0.59 10.05 7.42
C VAL A 219 -0.40 9.46 8.81
N TYR A 220 0.56 9.98 9.54
CA TYR A 220 0.74 9.75 10.96
C TYR A 220 0.66 11.11 11.69
N ASP A 221 -0.12 11.17 12.75
CA ASP A 221 -0.23 12.35 13.60
C ASP A 221 -0.33 11.96 15.09
N GLU A 222 -0.16 12.91 15.98
CA GLU A 222 -0.14 12.66 17.42
C GLU A 222 -1.51 12.42 18.04
N VAL A 223 -2.59 12.72 17.35
CA VAL A 223 -3.96 12.68 17.86
C VAL A 223 -4.75 11.52 17.28
N TYR A 224 -4.91 11.47 15.95
CA TYR A 224 -5.85 10.57 15.27
C TYR A 224 -5.18 9.36 14.62
N ALA A 225 -3.94 9.50 14.19
CA ALA A 225 -3.23 8.46 13.43
C ALA A 225 -1.88 8.12 14.08
N LYS A 226 -1.90 7.83 15.38
CA LYS A 226 -0.69 7.52 16.16
C LYS A 226 0.01 6.27 15.63
N GLY A 227 1.22 6.43 15.13
CA GLY A 227 2.07 5.33 14.70
C GLY A 227 3.04 4.92 15.81
N MET A 228 2.95 3.68 16.29
CA MET A 228 3.94 3.14 17.24
C MET A 228 5.28 2.77 16.57
N GLY A 229 5.35 2.80 15.24
CA GLY A 229 6.55 2.42 14.47
C GLY A 229 7.68 3.45 14.46
N CYS A 230 7.41 4.68 14.86
CA CYS A 230 8.43 5.75 14.90
C CYS A 230 9.54 5.51 15.92
N CYS A 231 9.34 4.62 16.91
CA CYS A 231 10.36 4.31 17.92
C CYS A 231 11.65 3.75 17.32
N LEU A 232 11.61 3.09 16.18
CA LEU A 232 12.81 2.61 15.49
C LEU A 232 13.71 3.73 14.97
N LEU A 233 13.12 4.88 14.63
CA LEU A 233 13.87 6.06 14.19
C LEU A 233 14.42 6.88 15.36
N TYR A 234 13.76 6.85 16.53
CA TYR A 234 14.20 7.59 17.73
C TYR A 234 15.25 6.86 18.57
N THR A 235 15.37 5.54 18.43
CA THR A 235 16.34 4.76 19.22
C THR A 235 17.67 4.53 18.50
N SER A 236 17.80 4.95 17.25
CA SER A 236 19.06 4.84 16.50
C SER A 236 20.10 5.89 16.89
N ASP A 237 19.71 6.96 17.59
CA ASP A 237 20.57 8.07 18.02
C ASP A 237 21.02 7.98 19.49
N ALA A 238 20.78 6.85 20.15
CA ALA A 238 21.19 6.63 21.55
C ALA A 238 22.40 5.69 21.66
#